data_9539d54c7e7b69f51fca9aae18424cde
#
_entry.id   9539d54c7e7b69f51fca9aae18424cde
#
_cell.length_a   1.000
_cell.length_b   1.000
_cell.length_c   1.000
_cell.angle_alpha   90.00
_cell.angle_beta   90.00
_cell.angle_gamma   90.00
#
_symmetry.space_group_name_H-M   'P 1'
#
loop_
_entity.id
_entity.type
_entity.pdbx_description
1 polymer ?
#
loop_
_entity_poly.entity_id
_entity_poly.type
_entity_poly.pdbx_seq_one_letter_code
_entity_poly.pdbx_strand_id
1 'polypeptide(L)'
;GGEWMVIGLARSGRTVPAGYYDNVVEYVKAKADANERLHQAKVTDNARVILALTAIGKDVTNVGGHNLLKGLDNMDYVQTQGINGPIFTLIALDSHNYPTSGDVTREKLIGVILAAQLSDGGWNLSGKNADTDMTAMAIQALAPYYKTNETVKAAVDKALEALSALQRNDGGFGSWGTVNSESCAQVIVALTALGIDPTADSRFVKNGLTVLDALASFYVTGGGFRHTAGGERNGMATE
;
A
#
# COMPACT_ATOMS: atom_id res chain seq x y z
N GLY A 1 -4.04 -15.39 1.21
CA GLY A 1 -3.60 -14.63 2.41
C GLY A 1 -2.09 -14.72 2.59
N GLY A 2 -1.53 -13.80 3.37
CA GLY A 2 -0.10 -13.78 3.66
C GLY A 2 0.75 -13.09 2.59
N GLU A 3 0.14 -12.35 1.66
CA GLU A 3 0.85 -11.62 0.61
C GLU A 3 1.82 -10.59 1.20
N TRP A 4 1.40 -9.86 2.23
CA TRP A 4 2.24 -8.85 2.89
C TRP A 4 3.43 -9.47 3.59
N MET A 5 3.21 -10.58 4.32
CA MET A 5 4.31 -11.33 4.95
C MET A 5 5.32 -11.81 3.91
N VAL A 6 4.86 -12.35 2.79
CA VAL A 6 5.74 -12.83 1.72
C VAL A 6 6.54 -11.69 1.10
N ILE A 7 5.89 -10.54 0.85
CA ILE A 7 6.58 -9.33 0.38
C ILE A 7 7.67 -8.91 1.38
N GLY A 8 7.34 -8.85 2.67
CA GLY A 8 8.27 -8.49 3.72
C GLY A 8 9.46 -9.45 3.82
N LEU A 9 9.22 -10.76 3.81
CA LEU A 9 10.26 -11.79 3.83
C LEU A 9 11.18 -11.69 2.60
N ALA A 10 10.61 -11.63 1.39
CA ALA A 10 11.36 -11.54 0.16
C ALA A 10 12.21 -10.26 0.09
N ARG A 11 11.64 -9.12 0.44
CA ARG A 11 12.35 -7.81 0.42
C ARG A 11 13.41 -7.69 1.49
N SER A 12 13.29 -8.40 2.62
CA SER A 12 14.30 -8.46 3.67
C SER A 12 15.36 -9.55 3.43
N GLY A 13 15.32 -10.26 2.30
CA GLY A 13 16.25 -11.35 1.98
C GLY A 13 16.04 -12.62 2.81
N ARG A 14 14.89 -12.76 3.47
CA ARG A 14 14.53 -13.94 4.25
C ARG A 14 13.84 -14.99 3.39
N THR A 15 13.89 -16.24 3.84
CA THR A 15 13.28 -17.36 3.13
C THR A 15 11.76 -17.27 3.17
N VAL A 16 11.16 -17.28 1.98
CA VAL A 16 9.70 -17.41 1.83
C VAL A 16 9.30 -18.87 2.04
N PRO A 17 8.18 -19.17 2.71
CA PRO A 17 7.73 -20.54 2.93
C PRO A 17 7.62 -21.35 1.64
N ALA A 18 8.17 -22.56 1.64
CA ALA A 18 8.01 -23.49 0.53
C ALA A 18 6.51 -23.78 0.29
N GLY A 19 6.11 -23.88 -0.98
CA GLY A 19 4.70 -24.12 -1.34
C GLY A 19 3.83 -22.85 -1.43
N TYR A 20 4.33 -21.66 -1.05
CA TYR A 20 3.54 -20.43 -1.18
C TYR A 20 3.08 -20.22 -2.63
N TYR A 21 3.98 -20.38 -3.60
CA TYR A 21 3.63 -20.22 -5.02
C TYR A 21 2.58 -21.23 -5.48
N ASP A 22 2.71 -22.50 -5.08
CA ASP A 22 1.76 -23.54 -5.46
C ASP A 22 0.36 -23.25 -4.89
N ASN A 23 0.30 -22.78 -3.64
CA ASN A 23 -0.95 -22.34 -3.03
C ASN A 23 -1.58 -21.14 -3.77
N VAL A 24 -0.75 -20.20 -4.24
CA VAL A 24 -1.23 -19.07 -5.05
C VAL A 24 -1.76 -19.55 -6.41
N VAL A 25 -1.09 -20.50 -7.06
CA VAL A 25 -1.56 -21.10 -8.32
C VAL A 25 -2.95 -21.72 -8.15
N GLU A 26 -3.13 -22.53 -7.08
CA GLU A 26 -4.43 -23.14 -6.81
C GLU A 26 -5.52 -22.10 -6.46
N TYR A 27 -5.17 -21.06 -5.72
CA TYR A 27 -6.05 -19.95 -5.42
C TYR A 27 -6.48 -19.22 -6.71
N VAL A 28 -5.54 -18.90 -7.59
CA VAL A 28 -5.81 -18.19 -8.86
C VAL A 28 -6.71 -19.05 -9.76
N LYS A 29 -6.40 -20.34 -9.95
CA LYS A 29 -7.24 -21.26 -10.73
C LYS A 29 -8.66 -21.36 -10.20
N ALA A 30 -8.84 -21.28 -8.88
CA ALA A 30 -10.16 -21.37 -8.24
C ALA A 30 -10.96 -20.06 -8.31
N LYS A 31 -10.30 -18.91 -8.48
CA LYS A 31 -10.92 -17.57 -8.33
C LYS A 31 -10.97 -16.75 -9.61
N ALA A 32 -10.01 -16.91 -10.52
CA ALA A 32 -9.95 -16.10 -11.73
C ALA A 32 -11.20 -16.30 -12.59
N ASP A 33 -11.85 -15.20 -12.92
CA ASP A 33 -12.98 -15.18 -13.86
C ASP A 33 -12.50 -15.06 -15.32
N ALA A 34 -13.43 -14.96 -16.27
CA ALA A 34 -13.11 -14.79 -17.69
C ALA A 34 -12.32 -13.51 -18.03
N ASN A 35 -12.28 -12.54 -17.11
CA ASN A 35 -11.49 -11.31 -17.22
C ASN A 35 -10.22 -11.35 -16.36
N GLU A 36 -9.83 -12.52 -15.85
CA GLU A 36 -8.67 -12.73 -14.96
C GLU A 36 -8.76 -11.99 -13.62
N ARG A 37 -9.98 -11.71 -13.13
CA ARG A 37 -10.25 -11.04 -11.88
C ARG A 37 -10.39 -12.05 -10.75
N LEU A 38 -9.66 -11.86 -9.66
CA LEU A 38 -9.71 -12.73 -8.48
C LEU A 38 -10.92 -12.43 -7.57
N HIS A 39 -11.56 -11.30 -7.79
CA HIS A 39 -12.76 -10.89 -7.07
C HIS A 39 -13.62 -9.97 -7.95
N GLN A 40 -14.95 -10.06 -7.84
CA GLN A 40 -15.91 -9.32 -8.68
C GLN A 40 -15.84 -7.79 -8.52
N ALA A 41 -15.43 -7.29 -7.34
CA ALA A 41 -15.42 -5.86 -7.02
C ALA A 41 -14.11 -5.38 -6.34
N LYS A 42 -13.10 -6.25 -6.20
CA LYS A 42 -11.86 -5.90 -5.46
C LYS A 42 -10.64 -6.12 -6.35
N VAL A 43 -10.30 -5.10 -7.13
CA VAL A 43 -9.07 -5.10 -7.94
C VAL A 43 -7.81 -5.26 -7.09
N THR A 44 -7.87 -4.84 -5.82
CA THR A 44 -6.77 -5.01 -4.87
C THR A 44 -6.39 -6.45 -4.61
N ASP A 45 -7.28 -7.43 -4.86
CA ASP A 45 -6.95 -8.85 -4.76
C ASP A 45 -5.95 -9.27 -5.85
N ASN A 46 -6.16 -8.84 -7.11
CA ASN A 46 -5.16 -9.02 -8.17
C ASN A 46 -3.87 -8.27 -7.83
N ALA A 47 -3.97 -7.00 -7.44
CA ALA A 47 -2.80 -6.17 -7.16
C ALA A 47 -1.91 -6.77 -6.06
N ARG A 48 -2.47 -7.24 -4.94
CA ARG A 48 -1.71 -7.87 -3.85
C ARG A 48 -1.00 -9.14 -4.30
N VAL A 49 -1.69 -10.01 -5.06
CA VAL A 49 -1.08 -11.24 -5.57
C VAL A 49 0.04 -10.91 -6.56
N ILE A 50 -0.15 -9.93 -7.45
CA ILE A 50 0.89 -9.45 -8.36
C ILE A 50 2.12 -8.97 -7.56
N LEU A 51 1.93 -8.13 -6.53
CA LEU A 51 3.02 -7.63 -5.70
C LEU A 51 3.80 -8.74 -5.01
N ALA A 52 3.11 -9.72 -4.42
CA ALA A 52 3.73 -10.85 -3.75
C ALA A 52 4.52 -11.74 -4.73
N LEU A 53 3.94 -12.06 -5.88
CA LEU A 53 4.61 -12.86 -6.90
C LEU A 53 5.80 -12.13 -7.51
N THR A 54 5.69 -10.83 -7.76
CA THR A 54 6.80 -9.97 -8.20
C THR A 54 7.95 -10.00 -7.18
N ALA A 55 7.63 -9.87 -5.88
CA ALA A 55 8.64 -9.88 -4.82
C ALA A 55 9.44 -11.19 -4.75
N ILE A 56 8.83 -12.32 -5.12
CA ILE A 56 9.49 -13.64 -5.15
C ILE A 56 9.97 -14.04 -6.56
N GLY A 57 9.97 -13.10 -7.52
CA GLY A 57 10.48 -13.33 -8.87
C GLY A 57 9.68 -14.29 -9.74
N LYS A 58 8.36 -14.41 -9.49
CA LYS A 58 7.45 -15.24 -10.28
C LYS A 58 6.77 -14.45 -11.39
N ASP A 59 6.53 -15.11 -12.53
CA ASP A 59 5.84 -14.54 -13.67
C ASP A 59 4.33 -14.39 -13.37
N VAL A 60 3.86 -13.14 -13.31
CA VAL A 60 2.45 -12.80 -13.06
C VAL A 60 1.57 -12.92 -14.31
N THR A 61 2.18 -13.10 -15.48
CA THR A 61 1.47 -13.25 -16.76
C THR A 61 1.07 -14.70 -17.05
N ASN A 62 1.56 -15.64 -16.25
CA ASN A 62 1.24 -17.06 -16.38
C ASN A 62 1.20 -17.77 -15.03
N VAL A 63 0.21 -17.47 -14.22
CA VAL A 63 0.00 -18.10 -12.90
C VAL A 63 -1.03 -19.22 -13.04
N GLY A 64 -0.55 -20.44 -13.25
CA GLY A 64 -1.43 -21.59 -13.51
C GLY A 64 -2.29 -21.47 -14.79
N GLY A 65 -1.79 -20.74 -15.80
CA GLY A 65 -2.48 -20.47 -17.07
C GLY A 65 -3.20 -19.13 -17.12
N HIS A 66 -3.21 -18.35 -16.02
CA HIS A 66 -3.89 -17.06 -15.90
C HIS A 66 -2.91 -15.88 -15.98
N ASN A 67 -3.28 -14.81 -16.66
CA ASN A 67 -2.53 -13.56 -16.73
C ASN A 67 -3.17 -12.52 -15.79
N LEU A 68 -2.61 -12.36 -14.58
CA LEU A 68 -3.17 -11.48 -13.55
C LEU A 68 -3.18 -10.00 -13.94
N LEU A 69 -2.32 -9.56 -14.88
CA LEU A 69 -2.31 -8.16 -15.35
C LEU A 69 -3.58 -7.81 -16.12
N LYS A 70 -4.22 -8.79 -16.80
CA LYS A 70 -5.50 -8.56 -17.48
C LYS A 70 -6.63 -8.22 -16.50
N GLY A 71 -6.55 -8.72 -15.26
CA GLY A 71 -7.49 -8.33 -14.20
C GLY A 71 -7.40 -6.87 -13.77
N LEU A 72 -6.41 -6.10 -14.28
CA LEU A 72 -6.20 -4.68 -14.01
C LEU A 72 -6.52 -3.77 -15.21
N ASP A 73 -7.08 -4.27 -16.30
CA ASP A 73 -7.14 -3.59 -17.61
C ASP A 73 -8.39 -2.73 -17.87
N ASN A 74 -9.29 -2.63 -16.89
CA ASN A 74 -10.57 -1.94 -17.02
C ASN A 74 -10.75 -0.87 -15.92
N MET A 75 -10.84 0.40 -16.30
CA MET A 75 -10.93 1.53 -15.36
C MET A 75 -12.21 1.52 -14.53
N ASP A 76 -13.34 1.09 -15.06
CA ASP A 76 -14.59 1.01 -14.29
C ASP A 76 -14.44 -0.02 -13.16
N TYR A 77 -13.85 -1.17 -13.46
CA TYR A 77 -13.56 -2.18 -12.45
C TYR A 77 -12.52 -1.68 -11.42
N VAL A 78 -11.45 -1.05 -11.87
CA VAL A 78 -10.42 -0.48 -10.98
C VAL A 78 -11.03 0.50 -9.99
N GLN A 79 -12.02 1.28 -10.37
CA GLN A 79 -12.65 2.30 -9.52
C GLN A 79 -13.77 1.76 -8.61
N THR A 80 -14.17 0.48 -8.70
CA THR A 80 -15.23 -0.09 -7.85
C THR A 80 -14.92 -0.03 -6.34
N GLN A 81 -13.64 0.01 -5.98
CA GLN A 81 -13.18 0.16 -4.58
C GLN A 81 -12.83 1.62 -4.21
N GLY A 82 -13.41 2.59 -4.92
CA GLY A 82 -13.03 4.00 -4.74
C GLY A 82 -11.55 4.20 -5.03
N ILE A 83 -10.89 5.06 -4.26
CA ILE A 83 -9.48 5.44 -4.47
C ILE A 83 -8.48 4.29 -4.23
N ASN A 84 -8.86 3.26 -3.45
CA ASN A 84 -8.01 2.08 -3.23
C ASN A 84 -7.64 1.37 -4.53
N GLY A 85 -8.58 1.25 -5.45
CA GLY A 85 -8.34 0.56 -6.71
C GLY A 85 -7.24 1.19 -7.54
N PRO A 86 -7.35 2.47 -7.94
CA PRO A 86 -6.30 3.19 -8.67
C PRO A 86 -4.94 3.18 -7.97
N ILE A 87 -4.89 3.37 -6.65
CA ILE A 87 -3.66 3.34 -5.85
C ILE A 87 -2.96 1.99 -5.98
N PHE A 88 -3.64 0.89 -5.64
CA PHE A 88 -3.02 -0.44 -5.67
C PHE A 88 -2.74 -0.94 -7.08
N THR A 89 -3.55 -0.56 -8.06
CA THR A 89 -3.27 -0.85 -9.48
C THR A 89 -1.98 -0.19 -9.93
N LEU A 90 -1.78 1.10 -9.59
CA LEU A 90 -0.56 1.81 -9.93
C LEU A 90 0.67 1.20 -9.25
N ILE A 91 0.61 0.92 -7.94
CA ILE A 91 1.69 0.25 -7.20
C ILE A 91 2.04 -1.11 -7.81
N ALA A 92 1.03 -1.92 -8.17
CA ALA A 92 1.25 -3.22 -8.77
C ALA A 92 1.92 -3.11 -10.14
N LEU A 93 1.45 -2.22 -11.01
CA LEU A 93 2.04 -1.99 -12.33
C LEU A 93 3.49 -1.48 -12.24
N ASP A 94 3.78 -0.60 -11.29
CA ASP A 94 5.12 -0.01 -11.12
C ASP A 94 6.11 -0.95 -10.44
N SER A 95 5.63 -1.96 -9.69
CA SER A 95 6.49 -2.89 -8.95
C SER A 95 7.52 -3.62 -9.83
N HIS A 96 7.25 -3.77 -11.12
CA HIS A 96 8.17 -4.35 -12.11
C HIS A 96 8.03 -3.67 -13.49
N ASN A 97 7.55 -2.43 -13.51
CA ASN A 97 7.28 -1.69 -14.75
C ASN A 97 6.44 -2.49 -15.75
N TYR A 98 5.39 -3.15 -15.26
CA TYR A 98 4.50 -3.95 -16.10
C TYR A 98 3.79 -3.09 -17.15
N PRO A 99 3.50 -3.63 -18.35
CA PRO A 99 2.74 -2.92 -19.36
C PRO A 99 1.30 -2.69 -18.89
N THR A 100 0.73 -1.58 -19.30
CA THR A 100 -0.71 -1.33 -19.17
C THR A 100 -1.49 -1.94 -20.34
N SER A 101 -2.75 -2.27 -20.13
CA SER A 101 -3.64 -2.82 -21.16
C SER A 101 -5.06 -2.31 -20.99
N GLY A 102 -5.91 -2.60 -21.99
CA GLY A 102 -7.29 -2.10 -22.00
C GLY A 102 -7.35 -0.58 -22.03
N ASP A 103 -8.21 -0.01 -21.20
CA ASP A 103 -8.35 1.44 -21.07
C ASP A 103 -7.59 2.03 -19.87
N VAL A 104 -6.82 1.20 -19.13
CA VAL A 104 -6.00 1.61 -18.00
C VAL A 104 -4.64 2.10 -18.49
N THR A 105 -4.27 3.30 -18.08
CA THR A 105 -2.92 3.85 -18.24
C THR A 105 -2.43 4.46 -16.92
N ARG A 106 -1.12 4.60 -16.76
CA ARG A 106 -0.52 5.25 -15.58
C ARG A 106 -1.02 6.68 -15.41
N GLU A 107 -1.13 7.42 -16.52
CA GLU A 107 -1.63 8.81 -16.52
C GLU A 107 -3.07 8.89 -16.02
N LYS A 108 -3.94 7.96 -16.42
CA LYS A 108 -5.33 7.90 -15.94
C LYS A 108 -5.39 7.56 -14.45
N LEU A 109 -4.61 6.57 -13.98
CA LEU A 109 -4.54 6.20 -12.58
C LEU A 109 -4.05 7.38 -11.72
N ILE A 110 -2.96 8.03 -12.11
CA ILE A 110 -2.44 9.24 -11.47
C ILE A 110 -3.50 10.35 -11.46
N GLY A 111 -4.16 10.58 -12.60
CA GLY A 111 -5.21 11.59 -12.72
C GLY A 111 -6.36 11.36 -11.74
N VAL A 112 -6.83 10.11 -11.59
CA VAL A 112 -7.88 9.76 -10.61
C VAL A 112 -7.40 9.97 -9.18
N ILE A 113 -6.17 9.57 -8.85
CA ILE A 113 -5.59 9.77 -7.52
C ILE A 113 -5.50 11.27 -7.20
N LEU A 114 -4.95 12.07 -8.11
CA LEU A 114 -4.82 13.52 -7.92
C LEU A 114 -6.19 14.21 -7.80
N ALA A 115 -7.17 13.83 -8.62
CA ALA A 115 -8.52 14.41 -8.57
C ALA A 115 -9.27 14.12 -7.26
N ALA A 116 -8.90 13.05 -6.55
CA ALA A 116 -9.49 12.68 -5.28
C ALA A 116 -8.81 13.32 -4.06
N GLN A 117 -7.75 14.15 -4.27
CA GLN A 117 -7.10 14.84 -3.16
C GLN A 117 -8.05 15.80 -2.46
N LEU A 118 -8.12 15.73 -1.15
CA LEU A 118 -8.98 16.58 -0.32
C LEU A 118 -8.38 17.98 -0.12
N SER A 119 -9.21 18.91 0.33
CA SER A 119 -8.81 20.31 0.54
C SER A 119 -7.72 20.49 1.62
N ASP A 120 -7.61 19.54 2.55
CA ASP A 120 -6.56 19.52 3.57
C ASP A 120 -5.24 18.88 3.08
N GLY A 121 -5.20 18.46 1.83
CA GLY A 121 -4.01 17.93 1.17
C GLY A 121 -3.85 16.41 1.22
N GLY A 122 -4.67 15.70 2.00
CA GLY A 122 -4.60 14.23 2.06
C GLY A 122 -5.65 13.52 1.21
N TRP A 123 -5.82 12.23 1.49
CA TRP A 123 -6.85 11.39 0.87
C TRP A 123 -7.65 10.64 1.93
N ASN A 124 -8.86 10.23 1.57
CA ASN A 124 -9.72 9.39 2.39
C ASN A 124 -10.58 8.51 1.49
N LEU A 125 -11.01 7.35 1.96
CA LEU A 125 -11.87 6.46 1.20
C LEU A 125 -13.29 7.02 1.03
N SER A 126 -13.83 7.64 2.08
CA SER A 126 -15.21 8.16 2.11
C SER A 126 -15.38 9.42 2.97
N GLY A 127 -14.35 9.83 3.69
CA GLY A 127 -14.37 11.01 4.56
C GLY A 127 -14.06 12.32 3.83
N LYS A 128 -14.24 13.44 4.53
CA LYS A 128 -13.95 14.79 4.02
C LYS A 128 -12.60 15.33 4.48
N ASN A 129 -11.93 14.64 5.41
CA ASN A 129 -10.63 15.00 5.93
C ASN A 129 -9.65 13.87 5.63
N ALA A 130 -8.37 14.19 5.56
CA ALA A 130 -7.31 13.23 5.37
C ALA A 130 -7.39 12.07 6.38
N ASP A 131 -7.23 10.87 5.86
CA ASP A 131 -7.00 9.64 6.63
C ASP A 131 -5.54 9.25 6.49
N THR A 132 -4.92 8.79 7.56
CA THR A 132 -3.50 8.43 7.58
C THR A 132 -3.17 7.38 6.54
N ASP A 133 -3.91 6.25 6.54
CA ASP A 133 -3.59 5.11 5.70
C ASP A 133 -3.80 5.43 4.22
N MET A 134 -4.94 6.05 3.90
CA MET A 134 -5.23 6.44 2.51
C MET A 134 -4.25 7.47 1.98
N THR A 135 -3.85 8.45 2.81
CA THR A 135 -2.87 9.47 2.41
C THR A 135 -1.49 8.83 2.20
N ALA A 136 -1.06 7.97 3.11
CA ALA A 136 0.22 7.28 2.98
C ALA A 136 0.26 6.35 1.76
N MET A 137 -0.80 5.57 1.51
CA MET A 137 -0.90 4.71 0.31
C MET A 137 -0.90 5.52 -0.99
N ALA A 138 -1.58 6.66 -1.03
CA ALA A 138 -1.56 7.55 -2.21
C ALA A 138 -0.15 8.13 -2.44
N ILE A 139 0.55 8.57 -1.40
CA ILE A 139 1.95 9.02 -1.48
C ILE A 139 2.83 7.89 -2.03
N GLN A 140 2.69 6.66 -1.54
CA GLN A 140 3.46 5.51 -2.01
C GLN A 140 3.25 5.27 -3.51
N ALA A 141 2.00 5.31 -3.99
CA ALA A 141 1.67 5.14 -5.40
C ALA A 141 2.25 6.26 -6.28
N LEU A 142 2.29 7.49 -5.78
CA LEU A 142 2.76 8.67 -6.51
C LEU A 142 4.29 8.89 -6.40
N ALA A 143 4.96 8.22 -5.46
CA ALA A 143 6.39 8.41 -5.20
C ALA A 143 7.31 8.24 -6.42
N PRO A 144 7.10 7.27 -7.34
CA PRO A 144 7.93 7.15 -8.56
C PRO A 144 7.89 8.39 -9.47
N TYR A 145 6.81 9.17 -9.39
CA TYR A 145 6.56 10.34 -10.24
C TYR A 145 6.92 11.67 -9.57
N TYR A 146 7.25 11.65 -8.27
CA TYR A 146 7.49 12.85 -7.46
C TYR A 146 8.56 13.79 -8.03
N LYS A 147 9.64 13.23 -8.59
CA LYS A 147 10.76 14.02 -9.12
C LYS A 147 10.58 14.47 -10.57
N THR A 148 9.63 13.90 -11.29
CA THR A 148 9.50 14.10 -12.75
C THR A 148 8.18 14.73 -13.18
N ASN A 149 7.21 14.85 -12.26
CA ASN A 149 5.89 15.41 -12.52
C ASN A 149 5.55 16.48 -11.48
N GLU A 150 5.55 17.75 -11.87
CA GLU A 150 5.33 18.89 -10.98
C GLU A 150 3.95 18.88 -10.31
N THR A 151 2.91 18.37 -10.99
CA THR A 151 1.57 18.24 -10.40
C THR A 151 1.55 17.21 -9.30
N VAL A 152 2.19 16.05 -9.54
CA VAL A 152 2.35 15.02 -8.51
C VAL A 152 3.18 15.56 -7.35
N LYS A 153 4.27 16.25 -7.64
CA LYS A 153 5.11 16.85 -6.61
C LYS A 153 4.32 17.79 -5.70
N ALA A 154 3.57 18.72 -6.29
CA ALA A 154 2.76 19.66 -5.52
C ALA A 154 1.68 18.97 -4.66
N ALA A 155 1.07 17.89 -5.16
CA ALA A 155 0.08 17.11 -4.42
C ALA A 155 0.72 16.33 -3.27
N VAL A 156 1.86 15.70 -3.51
CA VAL A 156 2.60 14.94 -2.49
C VAL A 156 3.15 15.87 -1.40
N ASP A 157 3.67 17.05 -1.76
CA ASP A 157 4.13 18.04 -0.79
C ASP A 157 3.01 18.44 0.20
N LYS A 158 1.80 18.71 -0.30
CA LYS A 158 0.63 18.98 0.55
C LYS A 158 0.25 17.77 1.41
N ALA A 159 0.36 16.57 0.86
CA ALA A 159 0.04 15.36 1.60
C ALA A 159 1.04 15.07 2.73
N LEU A 160 2.30 15.41 2.56
CA LEU A 160 3.30 15.32 3.63
C LEU A 160 2.98 16.27 4.78
N GLU A 161 2.50 17.49 4.50
CA GLU A 161 2.03 18.40 5.54
C GLU A 161 0.78 17.85 6.25
N ALA A 162 -0.17 17.28 5.50
CA ALA A 162 -1.34 16.63 6.09
C ALA A 162 -0.95 15.46 6.99
N LEU A 163 -0.04 14.57 6.56
CA LEU A 163 0.46 13.47 7.40
C LEU A 163 1.18 14.00 8.64
N SER A 164 2.02 15.02 8.50
CA SER A 164 2.70 15.63 9.65
C SER A 164 1.71 16.18 10.69
N ALA A 165 0.58 16.76 10.23
CA ALA A 165 -0.48 17.26 11.10
C ALA A 165 -1.27 16.12 11.80
N LEU A 166 -1.39 14.95 11.15
CA LEU A 166 -2.05 13.77 11.71
C LEU A 166 -1.17 13.02 12.72
N GLN A 167 0.15 13.26 12.73
CA GLN A 167 1.07 12.61 13.66
C GLN A 167 0.80 13.06 15.09
N ARG A 168 0.72 12.10 15.99
CA ARG A 168 0.50 12.33 17.43
C ARG A 168 1.77 12.73 18.17
N ASN A 169 1.59 13.27 19.36
CA ASN A 169 2.70 13.67 20.23
C ASN A 169 3.62 12.52 20.68
N ASP A 170 3.14 11.29 20.61
CA ASP A 170 3.90 10.06 20.87
C ASP A 170 4.61 9.50 19.63
N GLY A 171 4.61 10.23 18.53
CA GLY A 171 5.17 9.83 17.24
C GLY A 171 4.27 8.93 16.43
N GLY A 172 3.16 8.45 16.99
CA GLY A 172 2.28 7.46 16.39
C GLY A 172 1.28 8.03 15.39
N PHE A 173 0.65 7.10 14.68
CA PHE A 173 -0.40 7.36 13.72
C PHE A 173 -1.60 6.45 13.95
N GLY A 174 -2.75 6.85 13.43
CA GLY A 174 -3.95 6.04 13.49
C GLY A 174 -4.89 6.35 12.33
N SER A 175 -5.81 5.43 12.09
CA SER A 175 -6.86 5.54 11.10
C SER A 175 -8.20 5.19 11.75
N TRP A 176 -9.30 5.78 11.27
CA TRP A 176 -10.65 5.55 11.82
C TRP A 176 -10.76 5.76 13.34
N GLY A 177 -10.00 6.72 13.86
CA GLY A 177 -9.98 7.07 15.28
C GLY A 177 -9.17 6.14 16.18
N THR A 178 -8.50 5.14 15.63
CA THR A 178 -7.71 4.16 16.37
C THR A 178 -6.23 4.28 16.04
N VAL A 179 -5.39 4.50 17.06
CA VAL A 179 -3.92 4.46 16.91
C VAL A 179 -3.48 3.00 16.81
N ASN A 180 -2.74 2.67 15.75
CA ASN A 180 -2.40 1.29 15.46
C ASN A 180 -1.04 1.15 14.76
N SER A 181 -0.47 -0.04 14.82
CA SER A 181 0.82 -0.36 14.24
C SER A 181 0.84 -0.30 12.71
N GLU A 182 -0.27 -0.68 12.08
CA GLU A 182 -0.38 -0.72 10.62
C GLU A 182 -0.33 0.69 10.02
N SER A 183 -1.01 1.67 10.64
CA SER A 183 -0.92 3.07 10.22
C SER A 183 0.50 3.62 10.38
N CYS A 184 1.21 3.26 11.46
CA CYS A 184 2.62 3.61 11.62
C CYS A 184 3.48 3.00 10.51
N ALA A 185 3.32 1.72 10.21
CA ALA A 185 4.04 1.03 9.16
C ALA A 185 3.75 1.64 7.78
N GLN A 186 2.49 1.96 7.50
CA GLN A 186 2.08 2.55 6.21
C GLN A 186 2.73 3.92 5.98
N VAL A 187 2.84 4.75 7.03
CA VAL A 187 3.54 6.05 6.94
C VAL A 187 5.04 5.85 6.71
N ILE A 188 5.69 4.90 7.39
CA ILE A 188 7.09 4.57 7.15
C ILE A 188 7.33 4.20 5.69
N VAL A 189 6.47 3.35 5.12
CA VAL A 189 6.55 2.95 3.71
C VAL A 189 6.40 4.16 2.78
N ALA A 190 5.45 5.05 3.05
CA ALA A 190 5.24 6.26 2.25
C ALA A 190 6.46 7.19 2.26
N LEU A 191 7.01 7.48 3.44
CA LEU A 191 8.18 8.35 3.59
C LEU A 191 9.42 7.75 2.92
N THR A 192 9.69 6.48 3.16
CA THR A 192 10.84 5.79 2.56
C THR A 192 10.74 5.65 1.04
N ALA A 193 9.52 5.51 0.49
CA ALA A 193 9.30 5.52 -0.96
C ALA A 193 9.73 6.85 -1.62
N LEU A 194 9.63 7.96 -0.89
CA LEU A 194 10.13 9.28 -1.31
C LEU A 194 11.61 9.52 -1.01
N GLY A 195 12.27 8.58 -0.31
CA GLY A 195 13.64 8.74 0.17
C GLY A 195 13.75 9.65 1.39
N ILE A 196 12.65 9.87 2.12
CA ILE A 196 12.61 10.64 3.37
C ILE A 196 12.94 9.70 4.53
N ASP A 197 13.89 10.10 5.37
CA ASP A 197 14.19 9.38 6.61
C ASP A 197 13.13 9.73 7.68
N PRO A 198 12.28 8.77 8.08
CA PRO A 198 11.21 9.01 9.06
C PRO A 198 11.73 9.30 10.47
N THR A 199 13.04 9.15 10.73
CA THR A 199 13.66 9.43 12.03
C THR A 199 14.37 10.78 12.08
N ALA A 200 14.66 11.38 10.93
CA ALA A 200 15.45 12.61 10.83
C ALA A 200 14.67 13.82 10.29
N ASP A 201 13.60 13.59 9.52
CA ASP A 201 12.78 14.69 8.98
C ASP A 201 11.98 15.35 10.12
N SER A 202 12.24 16.64 10.36
CA SER A 202 11.65 17.39 11.47
C SER A 202 10.11 17.46 11.44
N ARG A 203 9.49 17.27 10.28
CA ARG A 203 8.03 17.21 10.17
C ARG A 203 7.46 15.98 10.89
N PHE A 204 8.22 14.89 10.98
CA PHE A 204 7.80 13.60 11.51
C PHE A 204 8.46 13.23 12.84
N VAL A 205 9.05 14.20 13.53
CA VAL A 205 9.54 14.08 14.91
C VAL A 205 8.66 14.94 15.83
N LYS A 206 7.91 14.30 16.75
CA LYS A 206 7.01 14.97 17.70
C LYS A 206 7.51 14.74 19.13
N ASN A 207 7.79 15.81 19.85
CA ASN A 207 8.35 15.73 21.22
C ASN A 207 9.60 14.84 21.34
N GLY A 208 10.42 14.79 20.28
CA GLY A 208 11.60 13.93 20.23
C GLY A 208 11.32 12.46 19.91
N LEU A 209 10.05 12.11 19.65
CA LEU A 209 9.62 10.75 19.28
C LEU A 209 9.29 10.68 17.78
N THR A 210 9.65 9.55 17.17
CA THR A 210 9.48 9.25 15.75
C THR A 210 8.38 8.20 15.53
N VAL A 211 7.98 8.01 14.29
CA VAL A 211 7.05 6.92 13.95
C VAL A 211 7.64 5.52 14.20
N LEU A 212 9.00 5.39 14.19
CA LEU A 212 9.64 4.12 14.53
C LEU A 212 9.55 3.84 16.03
N ASP A 213 9.71 4.86 16.88
CA ASP A 213 9.52 4.72 18.33
C ASP A 213 8.08 4.27 18.63
N ALA A 214 7.11 4.89 17.95
CA ALA A 214 5.71 4.52 18.09
C ALA A 214 5.47 3.08 17.60
N LEU A 215 5.98 2.69 16.42
CA LEU A 215 5.84 1.32 15.92
C LEU A 215 6.47 0.31 16.88
N ALA A 216 7.68 0.61 17.42
CA ALA A 216 8.35 -0.25 18.37
C ALA A 216 7.53 -0.49 19.66
N SER A 217 6.67 0.48 20.06
CA SER A 217 5.80 0.33 21.23
C SER A 217 4.72 -0.76 21.06
N PHE A 218 4.40 -1.12 19.81
CA PHE A 218 3.46 -2.22 19.50
C PHE A 218 4.13 -3.59 19.45
N TYR A 219 5.46 -3.66 19.51
CA TYR A 219 6.18 -4.93 19.48
C TYR A 219 5.86 -5.78 20.73
N VAL A 220 5.69 -7.09 20.51
CA VAL A 220 5.44 -8.06 21.57
C VAL A 220 6.69 -8.89 21.80
N THR A 221 7.15 -8.94 23.06
CA THR A 221 8.28 -9.79 23.43
C THR A 221 8.06 -11.24 22.99
N GLY A 222 9.01 -11.79 22.27
CA GLY A 222 8.88 -13.11 21.65
C GLY A 222 8.45 -13.10 20.19
N GLY A 223 8.21 -11.92 19.63
CA GLY A 223 7.99 -11.67 18.19
C GLY A 223 6.57 -11.24 17.83
N GLY A 224 6.51 -10.39 16.80
CA GLY A 224 5.26 -9.85 16.24
C GLY A 224 4.80 -8.56 16.89
N PHE A 225 3.72 -8.03 16.37
CA PHE A 225 3.13 -6.76 16.77
C PHE A 225 1.69 -6.94 17.21
N ARG A 226 1.22 -6.01 18.04
CA ARG A 226 -0.21 -5.86 18.35
C ARG A 226 -0.81 -4.79 17.48
N HIS A 227 -2.09 -4.91 17.18
CA HIS A 227 -2.82 -3.88 16.44
C HIS A 227 -2.87 -2.56 17.21
N THR A 228 -3.27 -2.61 18.48
CA THR A 228 -3.39 -1.44 19.37
C THR A 228 -2.59 -1.63 20.64
N ALA A 229 -2.27 -0.54 21.34
CA ALA A 229 -1.38 -0.53 22.51
C ALA A 229 -1.78 -1.49 23.64
N GLY A 230 -3.06 -1.74 23.86
CA GLY A 230 -3.57 -2.67 24.89
C GLY A 230 -3.92 -4.07 24.39
N GLY A 231 -3.69 -4.34 23.10
CA GLY A 231 -4.06 -5.61 22.47
C GLY A 231 -3.04 -6.72 22.65
N GLU A 232 -3.43 -7.93 22.28
CA GLU A 232 -2.54 -9.08 22.15
C GLU A 232 -1.80 -9.06 20.79
N ARG A 233 -0.82 -9.95 20.63
CA ARG A 233 -0.15 -10.18 19.34
C ARG A 233 -1.19 -10.49 18.26
N ASN A 234 -1.12 -9.78 17.17
CA ASN A 234 -2.05 -9.88 16.04
C ASN A 234 -1.28 -10.32 14.78
N GLY A 235 -1.78 -11.34 14.08
CA GLY A 235 -1.14 -11.85 12.87
C GLY A 235 -1.09 -10.81 11.76
N MET A 236 -2.18 -10.08 11.52
CA MET A 236 -2.25 -9.05 10.48
C MET A 236 -1.36 -7.85 10.79
N ALA A 237 -1.26 -7.44 12.06
CA ALA A 237 -0.36 -6.36 12.49
C ALA A 237 1.12 -6.76 12.40
N THR A 238 1.41 -8.06 12.31
CA THR A 238 2.76 -8.61 12.25
C THR A 238 3.24 -8.81 10.80
N GLU A 239 2.32 -8.96 9.85
CA GLU A 239 2.61 -9.10 8.41
C GLU A 239 3.10 -7.78 7.80
#